data_1200dee5addb1f137faff4431668a3f5
#
_entry.id   1200dee5addb1f137faff4431668a3f5
#
_cell.length_a   1.000
_cell.length_b   1.000
_cell.length_c   1.000
_cell.angle_alpha   90.00
_cell.angle_beta   90.00
_cell.angle_gamma   90.00
#
_symmetry.space_group_name_H-M   'P 1'
#
loop_
_entity.id
_entity.type
_entity.pdbx_description
1 polymer ?
#
loop_
_entity_poly.entity_id
_entity_poly.type
_entity_poly.pdbx_seq_one_letter_code
_entity_poly.pdbx_strand_id
1 'polypeptide(L)'
;MIKRKLLGQHFLNSKSIAELIVDEAKISKTDIVFEIGTGLGILTPLLCKKAQKVISIDADQNLIKKAKSEFSTINNLVLKSGDGFKQKEVFSVFVSNLPYSKSKDAIEWLAQNSFSHGIIMVQKEFAEKLLATSKNRRSISIIATHAFDIVKISDVGKNSFSPPPKVDSMILTISKKTDMDKKLISTINEIFSYREKL
;
A
#
# COMPACT_ATOMS: atom_id res chain seq x y z
N MET A 1 16.72 12.92 14.90
CA MET A 1 16.20 13.55 13.63
C MET A 1 16.72 12.94 12.33
N ILE A 2 17.90 12.33 12.30
CA ILE A 2 18.58 11.84 11.08
C ILE A 2 17.95 10.59 10.47
N LYS A 3 17.41 9.65 11.25
CA LYS A 3 16.78 8.39 10.74
C LYS A 3 15.51 8.59 9.89
N ARG A 4 14.70 9.63 10.16
CA ARG A 4 13.44 9.88 9.44
C ARG A 4 13.65 10.27 7.96
N LYS A 5 14.75 10.98 7.65
CA LYS A 5 15.12 11.34 6.27
C LYS A 5 15.57 10.14 5.42
N LEU A 6 16.12 9.09 6.06
CA LEU A 6 16.62 7.89 5.38
C LEU A 6 15.49 6.96 4.89
N LEU A 7 14.30 7.00 5.51
CA LEU A 7 13.17 6.14 5.14
C LEU A 7 12.18 6.80 4.17
N GLY A 8 12.38 8.08 3.79
CA GLY A 8 11.48 8.80 2.88
C GLY A 8 10.04 8.86 3.39
N GLN A 9 9.85 8.91 4.71
CA GLN A 9 8.54 8.86 5.35
C GLN A 9 7.81 10.21 5.23
N HIS A 10 6.64 10.17 4.61
CA HIS A 10 5.65 11.25 4.55
C HIS A 10 4.37 10.76 5.22
N PHE A 11 4.10 11.24 6.43
CA PHE A 11 2.94 10.80 7.19
C PHE A 11 1.69 11.55 6.75
N LEU A 12 0.66 10.81 6.37
CA LEU A 12 -0.66 11.39 6.12
C LEU A 12 -1.15 12.09 7.40
N ASN A 13 -1.59 13.34 7.27
CA ASN A 13 -2.11 14.16 8.38
C ASN A 13 -3.54 14.64 8.15
N SER A 14 -4.12 14.35 6.99
CA SER A 14 -5.50 14.69 6.64
C SER A 14 -6.45 13.60 7.09
N LYS A 15 -7.32 13.93 8.05
CA LYS A 15 -8.37 13.02 8.55
C LYS A 15 -9.37 12.66 7.46
N SER A 16 -9.80 13.63 6.65
CA SER A 16 -10.75 13.41 5.56
C SER A 16 -10.22 12.43 4.50
N ILE A 17 -8.92 12.49 4.19
CA ILE A 17 -8.29 11.54 3.27
C ILE A 17 -8.20 10.15 3.92
N ALA A 18 -7.90 10.07 5.21
CA ALA A 18 -7.88 8.79 5.92
C ALA A 18 -9.26 8.13 5.95
N GLU A 19 -10.31 8.90 6.21
CA GLU A 19 -11.71 8.45 6.17
C GLU A 19 -12.09 7.97 4.75
N LEU A 20 -11.75 8.75 3.71
CA LEU A 20 -11.96 8.37 2.31
C LEU A 20 -11.30 7.02 1.99
N ILE A 21 -10.03 6.82 2.39
CA ILE A 21 -9.31 5.56 2.16
C ILE A 21 -10.07 4.40 2.82
N VAL A 22 -10.48 4.55 4.06
CA VAL A 22 -11.15 3.47 4.81
C VAL A 22 -12.56 3.19 4.28
N ASP A 23 -13.28 4.19 3.81
CA ASP A 23 -14.62 4.02 3.23
C ASP A 23 -14.54 3.36 1.85
N GLU A 24 -13.58 3.75 1.02
CA GLU A 24 -13.37 3.15 -0.31
C GLU A 24 -12.70 1.77 -0.25
N ALA A 25 -12.07 1.41 0.87
CA ALA A 25 -11.57 0.06 1.09
C ALA A 25 -12.69 -1.00 1.23
N LYS A 26 -13.96 -0.60 1.35
CA LYS A 26 -15.16 -1.47 1.38
C LYS A 26 -15.03 -2.65 2.36
N ILE A 27 -14.44 -2.39 3.52
CA ILE A 27 -14.16 -3.39 4.55
C ILE A 27 -15.45 -3.85 5.23
N SER A 28 -15.62 -5.16 5.38
CA SER A 28 -16.71 -5.81 6.12
C SER A 28 -16.26 -6.31 7.50
N LYS A 29 -17.22 -6.69 8.34
CA LYS A 29 -16.97 -7.24 9.68
C LYS A 29 -16.38 -8.66 9.67
N THR A 30 -16.26 -9.30 8.52
CA THR A 30 -15.62 -10.60 8.33
C THR A 30 -14.21 -10.49 7.78
N ASP A 31 -13.76 -9.27 7.39
CA ASP A 31 -12.48 -9.08 6.75
C ASP A 31 -11.31 -9.05 7.74
N ILE A 32 -10.22 -9.67 7.31
CA ILE A 32 -8.89 -9.49 7.90
C ILE A 32 -8.15 -8.48 7.04
N VAL A 33 -7.87 -7.31 7.62
CA VAL A 33 -7.13 -6.24 6.93
C VAL A 33 -5.65 -6.36 7.21
N PHE A 34 -4.85 -6.28 6.17
CA PHE A 34 -3.40 -6.18 6.25
C PHE A 34 -2.93 -4.78 5.87
N GLU A 35 -2.34 -4.07 6.83
CA GLU A 35 -1.79 -2.72 6.65
C GLU A 35 -0.27 -2.77 6.65
N ILE A 36 0.37 -2.27 5.59
CA ILE A 36 1.82 -2.03 5.58
C ILE A 36 2.07 -0.53 5.72
N GLY A 37 2.85 -0.16 6.74
CA GLY A 37 3.13 1.23 7.10
C GLY A 37 2.13 1.78 8.11
N THR A 38 2.17 1.30 9.36
CA THR A 38 1.38 1.84 10.48
C THR A 38 1.56 3.36 10.62
N GLY A 39 2.79 3.83 10.43
CA GLY A 39 3.13 5.24 10.52
C GLY A 39 2.75 5.84 11.89
N LEU A 40 2.07 6.98 11.85
CA LEU A 40 1.51 7.61 13.06
C LEU A 40 0.14 7.06 13.47
N GLY A 41 -0.36 6.03 12.77
CA GLY A 41 -1.61 5.34 13.12
C GLY A 41 -2.88 6.06 12.67
N ILE A 42 -2.82 6.90 11.64
CA ILE A 42 -4.01 7.64 11.19
C ILE A 42 -5.08 6.72 10.57
N LEU A 43 -4.68 5.65 9.88
CA LEU A 43 -5.59 4.66 9.27
C LEU A 43 -5.97 3.57 10.26
N THR A 44 -5.01 3.06 11.03
CA THR A 44 -5.11 1.84 11.84
C THR A 44 -6.39 1.79 12.72
N PRO A 45 -6.71 2.81 13.54
CA PRO A 45 -7.93 2.77 14.37
C PRO A 45 -9.22 2.81 13.55
N LEU A 46 -9.21 3.48 12.39
CA LEU A 46 -10.37 3.54 11.50
C LEU A 46 -10.63 2.17 10.85
N LEU A 47 -9.56 1.48 10.44
CA LEU A 47 -9.62 0.11 9.92
C LEU A 47 -10.19 -0.85 10.98
N CYS A 48 -9.72 -0.74 12.23
CA CYS A 48 -10.19 -1.58 13.33
C CYS A 48 -11.70 -1.43 13.61
N LYS A 49 -12.28 -0.24 13.38
CA LYS A 49 -13.73 -0.03 13.52
C LYS A 49 -14.55 -0.79 12.48
N LYS A 50 -13.99 -1.10 11.31
CA LYS A 50 -14.68 -1.75 10.18
C LYS A 50 -14.42 -3.26 10.12
N ALA A 51 -13.19 -3.68 10.35
CA ALA A 51 -12.70 -5.03 10.14
C ALA A 51 -13.01 -6.00 11.31
N GLN A 52 -12.95 -7.29 11.01
CA GLN A 52 -12.86 -8.35 12.03
C GLN A 52 -11.51 -8.27 12.75
N LYS A 53 -10.44 -8.14 12.01
CA LYS A 53 -9.06 -8.06 12.52
C LYS A 53 -8.22 -7.16 11.63
N VAL A 54 -7.31 -6.43 12.25
CA VAL A 54 -6.28 -5.64 11.54
C VAL A 54 -4.91 -6.14 11.94
N ILE A 55 -4.07 -6.45 10.94
CA ILE A 55 -2.66 -6.75 11.10
C ILE A 55 -1.91 -5.58 10.49
N SER A 56 -1.27 -4.77 11.32
CA SER A 56 -0.54 -3.58 10.88
C SER A 56 0.95 -3.72 11.16
N ILE A 57 1.77 -3.45 10.15
CA ILE A 57 3.23 -3.67 10.19
C ILE A 57 3.95 -2.39 9.80
N ASP A 58 4.99 -2.06 10.55
CA ASP A 58 5.91 -0.98 10.20
C ASP A 58 7.37 -1.40 10.41
N ALA A 59 8.25 -0.95 9.52
CA ALA A 59 9.68 -1.19 9.62
C ALA A 59 10.33 -0.40 10.76
N ASP A 60 9.73 0.72 11.16
CA ASP A 60 10.20 1.54 12.29
C ASP A 60 9.65 1.01 13.62
N GLN A 61 10.54 0.36 14.39
CA GLN A 61 10.21 -0.18 15.72
C GLN A 61 9.70 0.88 16.70
N ASN A 62 10.12 2.14 16.56
CA ASN A 62 9.68 3.20 17.48
C ASN A 62 8.22 3.59 17.19
N LEU A 63 7.81 3.58 15.93
CA LEU A 63 6.40 3.79 15.54
C LEU A 63 5.53 2.67 16.10
N ILE A 64 5.97 1.40 15.97
CA ILE A 64 5.24 0.27 16.53
C ILE A 64 5.16 0.33 18.06
N LYS A 65 6.24 0.71 18.75
CA LYS A 65 6.20 0.89 20.22
C LYS A 65 5.18 1.95 20.63
N LYS A 66 5.16 3.08 19.92
CA LYS A 66 4.19 4.15 20.14
C LYS A 66 2.77 3.68 19.89
N ALA A 67 2.52 3.04 18.74
CA ALA A 67 1.21 2.52 18.38
C ALA A 67 0.69 1.48 19.39
N LYS A 68 1.55 0.57 19.90
CA LYS A 68 1.17 -0.39 20.94
C LYS A 68 0.71 0.27 22.24
N SER A 69 1.34 1.38 22.63
CA SER A 69 0.92 2.14 23.81
C SER A 69 -0.40 2.88 23.54
N GLU A 70 -0.49 3.56 22.39
CA GLU A 70 -1.62 4.42 22.05
C GLU A 70 -2.91 3.62 21.76
N PHE A 71 -2.77 2.45 21.13
CA PHE A 71 -3.90 1.60 20.72
C PHE A 71 -4.07 0.36 21.59
N SER A 72 -3.56 0.37 22.82
CA SER A 72 -3.57 -0.76 23.74
C SER A 72 -4.96 -1.32 24.06
N THR A 73 -6.02 -0.52 23.91
CA THR A 73 -7.41 -0.92 24.15
C THR A 73 -8.12 -1.50 22.92
N ILE A 74 -7.45 -1.53 21.76
CA ILE A 74 -8.06 -2.08 20.54
C ILE A 74 -7.82 -3.59 20.46
N ASN A 75 -8.84 -4.38 20.73
CA ASN A 75 -8.73 -5.83 20.88
C ASN A 75 -8.51 -6.60 19.55
N ASN A 76 -8.95 -6.05 18.41
CA ASN A 76 -8.82 -6.67 17.10
C ASN A 76 -7.61 -6.19 16.29
N LEU A 77 -6.63 -5.55 16.96
CA LEU A 77 -5.41 -5.03 16.36
C LEU A 77 -4.19 -5.89 16.71
N VAL A 78 -3.44 -6.28 15.68
CA VAL A 78 -2.12 -6.93 15.82
C VAL A 78 -1.06 -6.01 15.23
N LEU A 79 -0.14 -5.52 16.07
CA LEU A 79 0.96 -4.65 15.67
C LEU A 79 2.28 -5.43 15.61
N LYS A 80 2.92 -5.43 14.45
CA LYS A 80 4.20 -6.11 14.20
C LYS A 80 5.26 -5.13 13.72
N SER A 81 6.51 -5.38 14.11
CA SER A 81 7.67 -4.65 13.61
C SER A 81 8.39 -5.47 12.55
N GLY A 82 8.76 -4.85 11.44
CA GLY A 82 9.55 -5.50 10.39
C GLY A 82 9.14 -5.11 8.98
N ASP A 83 9.70 -5.82 8.01
CA ASP A 83 9.36 -5.67 6.59
C ASP A 83 8.04 -6.41 6.30
N GLY A 84 7.00 -5.65 5.98
CA GLY A 84 5.67 -6.20 5.69
C GLY A 84 5.64 -7.12 4.47
N PHE A 85 6.52 -6.89 3.48
CA PHE A 85 6.60 -7.73 2.27
C PHE A 85 7.26 -9.09 2.50
N LYS A 86 7.85 -9.31 3.67
CA LYS A 86 8.43 -10.60 4.09
C LYS A 86 7.52 -11.41 4.99
N GLN A 87 6.38 -10.87 5.36
CA GLN A 87 5.42 -11.57 6.21
C GLN A 87 4.54 -12.51 5.40
N LYS A 88 4.16 -13.63 6.03
CA LYS A 88 3.22 -14.61 5.48
C LYS A 88 1.91 -14.52 6.25
N GLU A 89 1.20 -13.41 6.05
CA GLU A 89 -0.09 -13.19 6.68
C GLU A 89 -1.22 -13.61 5.74
N VAL A 90 -2.27 -14.20 6.30
CA VAL A 90 -3.52 -14.44 5.58
C VAL A 90 -4.43 -13.23 5.81
N PHE A 91 -4.87 -12.60 4.74
CA PHE A 91 -5.74 -11.43 4.76
C PHE A 91 -6.68 -11.42 3.57
N SER A 92 -7.81 -10.73 3.71
CA SER A 92 -8.78 -10.53 2.62
C SER A 92 -8.68 -9.16 1.98
N VAL A 93 -8.29 -8.14 2.76
CA VAL A 93 -8.20 -6.75 2.30
C VAL A 93 -6.82 -6.18 2.59
N PHE A 94 -6.22 -5.50 1.59
CA PHE A 94 -4.94 -4.80 1.73
C PHE A 94 -5.15 -3.29 1.79
N VAL A 95 -4.55 -2.62 2.77
CA VAL A 95 -4.60 -1.15 2.86
C VAL A 95 -3.19 -0.61 3.13
N SER A 96 -2.78 0.40 2.36
CA SER A 96 -1.47 1.02 2.63
C SER A 96 -1.35 2.44 2.05
N ASN A 97 -0.82 3.34 2.88
CA ASN A 97 -0.14 4.54 2.41
C ASN A 97 1.33 4.17 2.16
N LEU A 98 1.63 3.67 0.96
CA LEU A 98 2.92 3.08 0.64
C LEU A 98 4.07 4.11 0.65
N PRO A 99 5.21 3.78 1.28
CA PRO A 99 6.43 4.52 1.02
C PRO A 99 6.75 4.51 -0.48
N TYR A 100 7.00 5.67 -1.06
CA TYR A 100 7.13 5.82 -2.52
C TYR A 100 8.20 4.91 -3.12
N SER A 101 9.32 4.74 -2.42
CA SER A 101 10.40 3.84 -2.83
C SER A 101 10.00 2.35 -2.85
N LYS A 102 8.87 2.00 -2.25
CA LYS A 102 8.37 0.62 -2.14
C LYS A 102 7.16 0.32 -3.01
N SER A 103 6.70 1.29 -3.80
CA SER A 103 5.48 1.13 -4.61
C SER A 103 5.58 0.00 -5.63
N LYS A 104 6.73 -0.15 -6.32
CA LYS A 104 6.95 -1.25 -7.26
C LYS A 104 6.98 -2.60 -6.55
N ASP A 105 7.79 -2.71 -5.49
CA ASP A 105 7.92 -3.93 -4.68
C ASP A 105 6.54 -4.38 -4.16
N ALA A 106 5.70 -3.42 -3.73
CA ALA A 106 4.36 -3.69 -3.23
C ALA A 106 3.44 -4.29 -4.30
N ILE A 107 3.41 -3.73 -5.51
CA ILE A 107 2.58 -4.25 -6.59
C ILE A 107 3.03 -5.66 -7.00
N GLU A 108 4.34 -5.90 -7.12
CA GLU A 108 4.88 -7.21 -7.44
C GLU A 108 4.61 -8.25 -6.33
N TRP A 109 4.69 -7.83 -5.06
CA TRP A 109 4.37 -8.68 -3.92
C TRP A 109 2.86 -8.99 -3.86
N LEU A 110 2.00 -7.98 -4.04
CA LEU A 110 0.56 -8.16 -4.10
C LEU A 110 0.13 -9.07 -5.27
N ALA A 111 0.82 -9.00 -6.41
CA ALA A 111 0.56 -9.88 -7.54
C ALA A 111 0.78 -11.36 -7.20
N GLN A 112 1.68 -11.67 -6.25
CA GLN A 112 2.01 -13.03 -5.81
C GLN A 112 1.14 -13.52 -4.64
N ASN A 113 0.36 -12.65 -3.99
CA ASN A 113 -0.42 -13.01 -2.81
C ASN A 113 -1.91 -13.05 -3.12
N SER A 114 -2.61 -14.03 -2.54
CA SER A 114 -4.06 -14.15 -2.67
C SER A 114 -4.75 -13.25 -1.65
N PHE A 115 -5.63 -12.39 -2.13
CA PHE A 115 -6.53 -11.52 -1.36
C PHE A 115 -7.70 -11.10 -2.24
N SER A 116 -8.72 -10.50 -1.69
CA SER A 116 -9.91 -10.08 -2.44
C SER A 116 -9.65 -8.74 -3.15
N HIS A 117 -9.43 -7.72 -2.36
CA HIS A 117 -9.25 -6.35 -2.86
C HIS A 117 -8.40 -5.52 -1.89
N GLY A 118 -8.09 -4.30 -2.31
CA GLY A 118 -7.33 -3.39 -1.47
C GLY A 118 -7.41 -1.95 -1.94
N ILE A 119 -6.81 -1.07 -1.15
CA ILE A 119 -6.64 0.34 -1.47
C ILE A 119 -5.21 0.77 -1.16
N ILE A 120 -4.62 1.45 -2.09
CA ILE A 120 -3.24 1.94 -1.96
C ILE A 120 -3.18 3.43 -2.27
N MET A 121 -2.31 4.13 -1.57
CA MET A 121 -1.94 5.48 -1.93
C MET A 121 -0.46 5.49 -2.33
N VAL A 122 -0.18 5.98 -3.54
CA VAL A 122 1.15 5.99 -4.17
C VAL A 122 1.42 7.34 -4.81
N GLN A 123 2.66 7.60 -5.24
CA GLN A 123 2.95 8.80 -6.05
C GLN A 123 2.09 8.84 -7.30
N LYS A 124 1.61 10.02 -7.68
CA LYS A 124 0.75 10.22 -8.85
C LYS A 124 1.36 9.68 -10.13
N GLU A 125 2.62 9.98 -10.41
CA GLU A 125 3.33 9.47 -11.59
C GLU A 125 3.41 7.94 -11.63
N PHE A 126 3.59 7.29 -10.46
CA PHE A 126 3.59 5.83 -10.38
C PHE A 126 2.19 5.26 -10.62
N ALA A 127 1.14 5.87 -10.05
CA ALA A 127 -0.25 5.49 -10.29
C ALA A 127 -0.61 5.58 -11.78
N GLU A 128 -0.19 6.65 -12.46
CA GLU A 128 -0.40 6.84 -13.90
C GLU A 128 0.27 5.74 -14.72
N LYS A 129 1.44 5.25 -14.30
CA LYS A 129 2.10 4.08 -14.92
C LYS A 129 1.31 2.80 -14.75
N LEU A 130 0.65 2.59 -13.59
CA LEU A 130 -0.20 1.42 -13.35
C LEU A 130 -1.45 1.45 -14.23
N LEU A 131 -2.04 2.63 -14.43
CA LEU A 131 -3.25 2.85 -15.20
C LEU A 131 -3.00 2.93 -16.73
N ALA A 132 -1.74 2.97 -17.17
CA ALA A 132 -1.39 3.15 -18.58
C ALA A 132 -1.85 1.97 -19.46
N THR A 133 -2.70 2.26 -20.46
CA THR A 133 -3.32 1.26 -21.35
C THR A 133 -2.65 1.12 -22.72
N SER A 134 -1.70 2.00 -23.10
CA SER A 134 -1.19 2.11 -24.47
C SER A 134 0.36 2.09 -24.60
N LYS A 135 0.89 2.66 -25.65
CA LYS A 135 2.27 2.57 -26.16
C LYS A 135 3.41 2.77 -25.16
N ASN A 136 3.15 3.35 -24.00
CA ASN A 136 4.16 3.59 -22.96
C ASN A 136 4.14 2.57 -21.81
N ARG A 137 3.68 1.35 -22.07
CA ARG A 137 3.66 0.29 -21.04
C ARG A 137 5.07 -0.06 -20.57
N ARG A 138 5.23 -0.09 -19.24
CA ARG A 138 6.40 -0.61 -18.55
C ARG A 138 6.08 -1.99 -17.96
N SER A 139 7.09 -2.74 -17.54
CA SER A 139 6.89 -4.05 -16.90
C SER A 139 5.83 -4.01 -15.79
N ILE A 140 5.88 -2.97 -14.95
CA ILE A 140 4.94 -2.82 -13.84
C ILE A 140 3.48 -2.61 -14.30
N SER A 141 3.27 -1.93 -15.45
CA SER A 141 1.91 -1.78 -16.02
C SER A 141 1.33 -3.12 -16.46
N ILE A 142 2.16 -4.01 -17.04
CA ILE A 142 1.74 -5.33 -17.48
C ILE A 142 1.42 -6.23 -16.29
N ILE A 143 2.29 -6.25 -15.27
CA ILE A 143 2.06 -6.98 -14.04
C ILE A 143 0.75 -6.52 -13.40
N ALA A 144 0.59 -5.20 -13.25
CA ALA A 144 -0.59 -4.62 -12.60
C ALA A 144 -1.89 -4.94 -13.36
N THR A 145 -1.93 -4.72 -14.68
CA THR A 145 -3.15 -4.98 -15.48
C THR A 145 -3.48 -6.46 -15.62
N HIS A 146 -2.50 -7.35 -15.50
CA HIS A 146 -2.73 -8.80 -15.45
C HIS A 146 -3.30 -9.23 -14.10
N ALA A 147 -2.68 -8.80 -13.01
CA ALA A 147 -3.01 -9.26 -11.66
C ALA A 147 -4.25 -8.58 -11.06
N PHE A 148 -4.61 -7.36 -11.51
CA PHE A 148 -5.62 -6.53 -10.86
C PHE A 148 -6.53 -5.79 -11.84
N ASP A 149 -7.75 -5.50 -11.39
CA ASP A 149 -8.54 -4.37 -11.84
C ASP A 149 -8.23 -3.18 -10.94
N ILE A 150 -7.81 -2.07 -11.54
CA ILE A 150 -7.33 -0.88 -10.81
C ILE A 150 -8.22 0.30 -11.17
N VAL A 151 -8.74 0.98 -10.16
CA VAL A 151 -9.58 2.17 -10.33
C VAL A 151 -9.00 3.34 -9.55
N LYS A 152 -8.89 4.49 -10.21
CA LYS A 152 -8.55 5.75 -9.55
C LYS A 152 -9.72 6.23 -8.70
N ILE A 153 -9.45 6.56 -7.44
CA ILE A 153 -10.42 7.16 -6.52
C ILE A 153 -10.24 8.68 -6.46
N SER A 154 -9.03 9.15 -6.12
CA SER A 154 -8.77 10.58 -5.95
C SER A 154 -7.30 10.92 -6.10
N ASP A 155 -7.01 12.16 -6.50
CA ASP A 155 -5.70 12.78 -6.31
C ASP A 155 -5.60 13.31 -4.88
N VAL A 156 -4.40 13.27 -4.30
CA VAL A 156 -4.10 13.76 -2.96
C VAL A 156 -2.93 14.73 -3.01
N GLY A 157 -3.20 15.99 -2.70
CA GLY A 157 -2.19 17.03 -2.69
C GLY A 157 -1.12 16.80 -1.62
N LYS A 158 0.11 17.18 -1.92
CA LYS A 158 1.29 17.03 -1.04
C LYS A 158 1.11 17.67 0.35
N ASN A 159 0.25 18.67 0.49
CA ASN A 159 -0.04 19.35 1.77
C ASN A 159 -0.82 18.46 2.77
N SER A 160 -1.33 17.32 2.31
CA SER A 160 -2.00 16.31 3.17
C SER A 160 -1.00 15.45 3.96
N PHE A 161 0.31 15.78 3.90
CA PHE A 161 1.37 14.99 4.54
C PHE A 161 2.30 15.88 5.39
N SER A 162 2.92 15.27 6.40
CA SER A 162 3.95 15.90 7.22
C SER A 162 5.16 14.96 7.41
N PRO A 163 6.38 15.36 6.96
CA PRO A 163 6.65 16.49 6.08
C PRO A 163 6.02 16.31 4.69
N PRO A 164 5.70 17.39 3.96
CA PRO A 164 5.13 17.25 2.63
C PRO A 164 6.12 16.62 1.65
N PRO A 165 5.67 15.71 0.77
CA PRO A 165 6.50 15.18 -0.32
C PRO A 165 6.72 16.24 -1.41
N LYS A 166 7.60 15.91 -2.37
CA LYS A 166 7.87 16.80 -3.52
C LYS A 166 6.74 16.78 -4.55
N VAL A 167 5.97 15.69 -4.62
CA VAL A 167 4.94 15.40 -5.63
C VAL A 167 3.64 14.99 -4.97
N ASP A 168 2.54 15.12 -5.69
CA ASP A 168 1.23 14.67 -5.26
C ASP A 168 1.12 13.13 -5.27
N SER A 169 0.14 12.62 -4.58
CA SER A 169 -0.23 11.21 -4.50
C SER A 169 -1.55 10.94 -5.23
N MET A 170 -1.85 9.66 -5.41
CA MET A 170 -3.13 9.19 -5.93
C MET A 170 -3.58 7.97 -5.13
N ILE A 171 -4.86 7.91 -4.82
CA ILE A 171 -5.52 6.77 -4.20
C ILE A 171 -6.08 5.89 -5.31
N LEU A 172 -5.75 4.60 -5.23
CA LEU A 172 -6.21 3.56 -6.15
C LEU A 172 -6.87 2.44 -5.35
N THR A 173 -8.02 1.95 -5.82
CA THR A 173 -8.50 0.63 -5.43
C THR A 173 -7.94 -0.41 -6.37
N ILE A 174 -7.69 -1.60 -5.83
CA ILE A 174 -7.19 -2.76 -6.55
C ILE A 174 -8.08 -3.95 -6.21
N SER A 175 -8.63 -4.61 -7.21
CA SER A 175 -9.37 -5.87 -7.06
C SER A 175 -8.56 -6.99 -7.69
N LYS A 176 -8.38 -8.08 -6.96
CA LYS A 176 -7.55 -9.20 -7.42
C LYS A 176 -8.24 -9.95 -8.54
N LYS A 177 -7.53 -10.18 -9.65
CA LYS A 177 -7.98 -10.99 -10.79
C LYS A 177 -7.34 -12.37 -10.80
N THR A 178 -6.02 -12.40 -10.64
CA THR A 178 -5.26 -13.65 -10.67
C THR A 178 -3.95 -13.52 -9.89
N ASP A 179 -3.46 -14.64 -9.41
CA ASP A 179 -2.13 -14.72 -8.81
C ASP A 179 -1.07 -14.88 -9.90
N MET A 180 0.09 -14.29 -9.67
CA MET A 180 1.24 -14.41 -10.56
C MET A 180 2.38 -15.09 -9.81
N ASP A 181 3.03 -16.05 -10.44
CA ASP A 181 4.24 -16.61 -9.85
C ASP A 181 5.46 -15.67 -9.99
N LYS A 182 6.42 -15.87 -9.11
CA LYS A 182 7.64 -15.05 -9.08
C LYS A 182 8.45 -15.12 -10.37
N LYS A 183 8.46 -16.29 -11.05
CA LYS A 183 9.19 -16.50 -12.29
C LYS A 183 8.60 -15.68 -13.42
N LEU A 184 7.26 -15.65 -13.54
CA LEU A 184 6.57 -14.85 -14.54
C LEU A 184 6.86 -13.36 -14.35
N ILE A 185 6.78 -12.85 -13.12
CA ILE A 185 7.12 -11.45 -12.79
C ILE A 185 8.57 -11.12 -13.17
N SER A 186 9.51 -12.01 -12.80
CA SER A 186 10.94 -11.86 -13.14
C SER A 186 11.15 -11.81 -14.65
N THR A 187 10.53 -12.72 -15.40
CA THR A 187 10.62 -12.77 -16.87
C THR A 187 10.09 -11.49 -17.52
N ILE A 188 8.93 -10.98 -17.05
CA ILE A 188 8.39 -9.70 -17.55
C ILE A 188 9.38 -8.56 -17.29
N ASN A 189 9.93 -8.46 -16.09
CA ASN A 189 10.91 -7.43 -15.74
C ASN A 189 12.18 -7.53 -16.61
N GLU A 190 12.67 -8.74 -16.87
CA GLU A 190 13.84 -8.99 -17.70
C GLU A 190 13.61 -8.54 -19.15
N ILE A 191 12.50 -8.93 -19.78
CA ILE A 191 12.15 -8.54 -21.15
C ILE A 191 12.15 -7.00 -21.28
N PHE A 192 11.55 -6.28 -20.30
CA PHE A 192 11.51 -4.82 -20.33
C PHE A 192 12.86 -4.16 -20.05
N SER A 193 13.75 -4.80 -19.31
CA SER A 193 15.11 -4.28 -19.09
C SER A 193 15.96 -4.26 -20.35
N TYR A 194 15.77 -5.19 -21.27
CA TYR A 194 16.41 -5.20 -22.58
C TYR A 194 15.89 -4.08 -23.49
N ARG A 195 14.59 -3.76 -23.39
CA ARG A 195 13.94 -2.75 -24.23
C ARG A 195 14.35 -1.30 -23.86
N GLU A 196 14.78 -1.07 -22.64
CA GLU A 196 15.27 0.25 -22.19
C GLU A 196 16.75 0.50 -22.56
N LYS A 197 17.45 -0.51 -23.13
CA LYS A 197 18.85 -0.42 -23.57
C LYS A 197 18.99 -0.26 -25.09
N LEU A 198 17.91 -0.31 -25.82
CA LEU A 198 17.80 -0.06 -27.27
C LEU A 198 17.24 1.34 -27.54
#